data_e1875c5d4c91f3b6f6236b8bf4d5f21f
#
_entry.id   e1875c5d4c91f3b6f6236b8bf4d5f21f
#
_cell.length_a   1.000
_cell.length_b   1.000
_cell.length_c   1.000
_cell.angle_alpha   90.00
_cell.angle_beta   90.00
_cell.angle_gamma   90.00
#
_symmetry.space_group_name_H-M   'P 1'
#
loop_
_entity.id
_entity.type
_entity.pdbx_description
1 polymer ?
#
loop_
_entity_poly.entity_id
_entity_poly.type
_entity_poly.pdbx_seq_one_letter_code
_entity_poly.pdbx_strand_id
1 'polypeptide(L)'
;LGFGVSHLTRPKDDFSGKGDEKIPMRYTGHAGVRIKLTETVSVTPNFLYLRQGTASEIMGGAYGQFKITPSNDFMIGANYRVDDAISPFAGFTHKGMAIGVSYDINTSDLGKLANGSNSFEVSLSFIGRKTARTPEAEFVCPRL
;
A
#
# COMPACT_ATOMS: atom_id res chain seq x y z
N LEU A 1 1.27 13.10 -0.50
CA LEU A 1 0.20 13.24 -1.49
C LEU A 1 0.75 12.86 -2.86
N GLY A 2 0.07 11.98 -3.58
CA GLY A 2 0.43 11.60 -4.94
C GLY A 2 -0.80 11.36 -5.81
N PHE A 3 -0.59 11.50 -7.11
CA PHE A 3 -1.59 11.24 -8.13
C PHE A 3 -0.93 10.50 -9.29
N GLY A 4 -1.60 9.48 -9.81
CA GLY A 4 -1.12 8.69 -10.94
C GLY A 4 -2.21 8.42 -11.96
N VAL A 5 -1.82 8.31 -13.22
CA VAL A 5 -2.68 7.86 -14.31
C VAL A 5 -1.97 6.75 -15.07
N SER A 6 -2.65 5.62 -15.24
CA SER A 6 -2.15 4.47 -15.98
C SER A 6 -3.07 4.17 -17.17
N HIS A 7 -2.59 3.37 -18.12
CA HIS A 7 -3.31 3.02 -19.34
C HIS A 7 -3.73 4.23 -20.20
N LEU A 8 -2.87 5.26 -20.28
CA LEU A 8 -3.12 6.47 -21.08
C LEU A 8 -3.43 6.15 -22.54
N THR A 9 -2.76 5.17 -23.12
CA THR A 9 -2.91 4.75 -24.51
C THR A 9 -4.15 3.89 -24.76
N ARG A 10 -4.86 3.50 -23.69
CA ARG A 10 -6.01 2.57 -23.74
C ARG A 10 -5.72 1.35 -24.63
N PRO A 11 -4.73 0.51 -24.27
CA PRO A 11 -4.39 -0.65 -25.09
C PRO A 11 -5.60 -1.56 -25.26
N LYS A 12 -5.66 -2.28 -26.39
CA LYS A 12 -6.67 -3.29 -26.63
C LYS A 12 -6.42 -4.51 -25.75
N ASP A 13 -7.48 -5.11 -25.25
CA ASP A 13 -7.43 -6.37 -24.53
C ASP A 13 -7.72 -7.52 -25.50
N ASP A 14 -6.68 -8.24 -25.93
CA ASP A 14 -6.79 -9.38 -26.83
C ASP A 14 -7.21 -10.68 -26.14
N PHE A 15 -7.27 -10.71 -24.78
CA PHE A 15 -7.61 -11.91 -24.02
C PHE A 15 -9.09 -12.28 -24.09
N SER A 16 -9.97 -11.33 -24.32
CA SER A 16 -11.42 -11.59 -24.33
C SER A 16 -11.94 -12.23 -25.61
N GLY A 17 -11.12 -12.37 -26.65
CA GLY A 17 -11.53 -12.92 -27.97
C GLY A 17 -12.55 -12.05 -28.72
N LYS A 18 -12.96 -10.92 -28.16
CA LYS A 18 -13.88 -9.93 -28.76
C LYS A 18 -13.17 -8.65 -29.18
N GLY A 19 -11.99 -8.76 -29.68
CA GLY A 19 -11.12 -7.89 -30.47
C GLY A 19 -11.12 -6.37 -30.36
N ASP A 20 -12.02 -5.71 -29.62
CA ASP A 20 -12.15 -4.25 -29.64
C ASP A 20 -12.37 -3.61 -28.24
N GLU A 21 -12.34 -4.37 -27.16
CA GLU A 21 -12.42 -3.78 -25.83
C GLU A 21 -11.08 -3.11 -25.45
N LYS A 22 -11.15 -1.82 -25.17
CA LYS A 22 -10.00 -1.03 -24.72
C LYS A 22 -9.95 -0.99 -23.21
N ILE A 23 -8.78 -1.24 -22.64
CA ILE A 23 -8.58 -1.11 -21.19
C ILE A 23 -8.79 0.36 -20.80
N PRO A 24 -9.74 0.67 -19.90
CA PRO A 24 -9.99 2.04 -19.48
C PRO A 24 -8.82 2.62 -18.71
N MET A 25 -8.65 3.93 -18.77
CA MET A 25 -7.65 4.64 -17.98
C MET A 25 -7.90 4.40 -16.49
N ARG A 26 -6.80 4.23 -15.75
CA ARG A 26 -6.80 4.08 -14.30
C ARG A 26 -6.27 5.34 -13.66
N TYR A 27 -7.03 5.91 -12.77
CA TYR A 27 -6.70 7.06 -11.95
C TYR A 27 -6.43 6.59 -10.53
N THR A 28 -5.34 7.05 -9.93
CA THR A 28 -4.97 6.72 -8.55
C THR A 28 -4.62 8.00 -7.82
N GLY A 29 -5.23 8.24 -6.69
CA GLY A 29 -4.89 9.32 -5.77
C GLY A 29 -4.58 8.74 -4.39
N HIS A 30 -3.49 9.16 -3.77
CA HIS A 30 -3.15 8.74 -2.43
C HIS A 30 -2.65 9.89 -1.58
N ALA A 31 -2.91 9.80 -0.29
CA ALA A 31 -2.48 10.76 0.70
C ALA A 31 -2.08 10.05 2.00
N GLY A 32 -1.13 10.64 2.70
CA GLY A 32 -0.74 10.22 4.03
C GLY A 32 0.01 11.35 4.72
N VAL A 33 -0.11 11.42 6.03
CA VAL A 33 0.61 12.40 6.84
C VAL A 33 1.23 11.72 8.05
N ARG A 34 2.53 11.91 8.24
CA ARG A 34 3.24 11.38 9.40
C ARG A 34 3.14 12.37 10.57
N ILE A 35 2.57 11.92 11.66
CA ILE A 35 2.40 12.68 12.90
C ILE A 35 3.37 12.10 13.93
N LYS A 36 4.37 12.87 14.32
CA LYS A 36 5.29 12.50 15.40
C LYS A 36 4.60 12.72 16.73
N LEU A 37 4.35 11.66 17.48
CA LEU A 37 3.78 11.73 18.83
C LEU A 37 4.89 11.92 19.89
N THR A 38 6.00 11.22 19.69
CA THR A 38 7.22 11.32 20.52
C THR A 38 8.45 11.22 19.61
N GLU A 39 9.65 11.32 20.19
CA GLU A 39 10.93 11.12 19.48
C GLU A 39 11.06 9.69 18.89
N THR A 40 10.34 8.73 19.47
CA THR A 40 10.42 7.31 19.10
C THR A 40 9.16 6.76 18.50
N VAL A 41 8.02 7.48 18.56
CA VAL A 41 6.71 7.00 18.10
C VAL A 41 6.10 7.99 17.12
N SER A 42 5.70 7.50 15.96
CA SER A 42 4.90 8.25 15.01
C SER A 42 3.71 7.44 14.52
N VAL A 43 2.64 8.12 14.11
CA VAL A 43 1.46 7.53 13.50
C VAL A 43 1.27 8.15 12.12
N THR A 44 0.93 7.32 11.14
CA THR A 44 0.69 7.76 9.77
C THR A 44 -0.68 7.28 9.31
N PRO A 45 -1.73 8.12 9.42
CA PRO A 45 -2.96 7.88 8.67
C PRO A 45 -2.69 7.99 7.17
N ASN A 46 -3.37 7.14 6.40
CA ASN A 46 -3.23 7.08 4.95
C ASN A 46 -4.58 6.86 4.28
N PHE A 47 -4.66 7.24 3.00
CA PHE A 47 -5.85 7.13 2.18
C PHE A 47 -5.45 6.85 0.74
N LEU A 48 -6.19 5.96 0.07
CA LEU A 48 -6.07 5.66 -1.35
C LEU A 48 -7.44 5.71 -2.01
N TYR A 49 -7.50 6.33 -3.17
CA TYR A 49 -8.62 6.26 -4.09
C TYR A 49 -8.12 5.79 -5.46
N LEU A 50 -8.79 4.80 -6.01
CA LEU A 50 -8.51 4.26 -7.32
C LEU A 50 -9.82 4.18 -8.12
N ARG A 51 -9.75 4.55 -9.41
CA ARG A 51 -10.86 4.40 -10.34
C ARG A 51 -10.38 3.91 -11.69
N GLN A 52 -11.04 2.87 -12.20
CA GLN A 52 -10.79 2.34 -13.53
C GLN A 52 -12.11 1.98 -14.20
N GLY A 53 -12.50 2.73 -15.25
CA GLY A 53 -13.80 2.58 -15.88
C GLY A 53 -14.96 2.81 -14.92
N THR A 54 -15.80 1.80 -14.71
CA THR A 54 -16.92 1.82 -13.77
C THR A 54 -16.52 1.37 -12.36
N ALA A 55 -15.37 0.70 -12.19
CA ALA A 55 -14.89 0.22 -10.91
C ALA A 55 -14.16 1.34 -10.14
N SER A 56 -14.43 1.43 -8.85
CA SER A 56 -13.73 2.33 -7.94
C SER A 56 -13.39 1.59 -6.65
N GLU A 57 -12.26 1.95 -6.06
CA GLU A 57 -11.77 1.42 -4.80
C GLU A 57 -11.40 2.57 -3.87
N ILE A 58 -11.82 2.46 -2.64
CA ILE A 58 -11.50 3.40 -1.57
C ILE A 58 -10.85 2.61 -0.45
N MET A 59 -9.68 3.04 -0.03
CA MET A 59 -8.97 2.45 1.09
C MET A 59 -8.53 3.55 2.06
N GLY A 60 -8.72 3.31 3.33
CA GLY A 60 -8.20 4.14 4.42
C GLY A 60 -7.54 3.28 5.47
N GLY A 61 -6.51 3.82 6.11
CA GLY A 61 -5.80 3.08 7.15
C GLY A 61 -4.90 3.97 7.99
N ALA A 62 -4.23 3.33 8.92
CA ALA A 62 -3.18 3.99 9.70
C ALA A 62 -2.16 2.97 10.19
N TYR A 63 -0.93 3.43 10.40
CA TYR A 63 0.09 2.62 11.05
C TYR A 63 0.88 3.43 12.07
N GLY A 64 1.28 2.73 13.12
CA GLY A 64 2.26 3.20 14.09
C GLY A 64 3.66 2.75 13.69
N GLN A 65 4.64 3.63 13.84
CA GLN A 65 6.06 3.33 13.68
C GLN A 65 6.77 3.62 14.99
N PHE A 66 7.54 2.64 15.46
CA PHE A 66 8.24 2.64 16.73
C PHE A 66 9.72 2.52 16.47
N LYS A 67 10.49 3.57 16.76
CA LYS A 67 11.94 3.58 16.66
C LYS A 67 12.53 2.82 17.85
N ILE A 68 13.10 1.64 17.60
CA ILE A 68 13.72 0.79 18.63
C ILE A 68 15.17 1.20 18.84
N THR A 69 15.88 1.46 17.72
CA THR A 69 17.27 1.97 17.72
C THR A 69 17.42 2.97 16.58
N PRO A 70 18.54 3.71 16.48
CA PRO A 70 18.78 4.60 15.34
C PRO A 70 18.72 3.92 13.96
N SER A 71 18.84 2.60 13.92
CA SER A 71 18.85 1.81 12.66
C SER A 71 17.70 0.81 12.54
N ASN A 72 16.83 0.70 13.55
CA ASN A 72 15.77 -0.30 13.60
C ASN A 72 14.44 0.34 13.96
N ASP A 73 13.45 0.15 13.10
CA ASP A 73 12.08 0.56 13.35
C ASP A 73 11.15 -0.65 13.23
N PHE A 74 10.14 -0.67 14.08
CA PHE A 74 9.01 -1.60 13.97
C PHE A 74 7.77 -0.83 13.52
N MET A 75 6.97 -1.43 12.65
CA MET A 75 5.71 -0.87 12.16
C MET A 75 4.58 -1.85 12.38
N ILE A 76 3.42 -1.34 12.77
CA ILE A 76 2.18 -2.10 12.86
C ILE A 76 1.02 -1.21 12.46
N GLY A 77 0.07 -1.76 11.70
CA GLY A 77 -1.07 -1.01 11.24
C GLY A 77 -2.13 -1.88 10.61
N ALA A 78 -3.14 -1.22 10.08
CA ALA A 78 -4.16 -1.88 9.28
C ALA A 78 -4.71 -0.91 8.22
N ASN A 79 -5.09 -1.46 7.09
CA ASN A 79 -5.84 -0.79 6.04
C ASN A 79 -7.24 -1.40 5.93
N TYR A 80 -8.23 -0.58 5.68
CA TYR A 80 -9.59 -0.99 5.39
C TYR A 80 -9.94 -0.58 3.95
N ARG A 81 -10.24 -1.54 3.14
CA ARG A 81 -10.73 -1.37 1.77
C ARG A 81 -12.25 -1.52 1.81
N VAL A 82 -12.94 -0.44 1.42
CA VAL A 82 -14.41 -0.37 1.54
C VAL A 82 -15.04 -1.50 0.73
N ASP A 83 -15.95 -2.23 1.36
CA ASP A 83 -16.70 -3.36 0.80
C ASP A 83 -15.86 -4.54 0.28
N ASP A 84 -14.60 -4.62 0.69
CA ASP A 84 -13.69 -5.67 0.20
C ASP A 84 -12.92 -6.37 1.34
N ALA A 85 -11.99 -5.70 2.02
CA ALA A 85 -11.11 -6.36 2.96
C ALA A 85 -10.59 -5.46 4.09
N ILE A 86 -10.19 -6.10 5.18
CA ILE A 86 -9.35 -5.49 6.23
C ILE A 86 -7.98 -6.16 6.16
N SER A 87 -6.92 -5.36 6.07
CA SER A 87 -5.54 -5.82 5.91
C SER A 87 -4.67 -5.35 7.08
N PRO A 88 -4.64 -6.06 8.22
CA PRO A 88 -3.63 -5.82 9.24
C PRO A 88 -2.25 -6.17 8.69
N PHE A 89 -1.25 -5.41 9.10
CA PHE A 89 0.14 -5.65 8.73
C PHE A 89 1.11 -5.30 9.85
N ALA A 90 2.28 -5.93 9.81
CA ALA A 90 3.42 -5.60 10.64
C ALA A 90 4.69 -5.59 9.80
N GLY A 91 5.66 -4.78 10.19
CA GLY A 91 6.92 -4.66 9.47
C GLY A 91 8.06 -4.30 10.39
N PHE A 92 9.26 -4.63 9.94
CA PHE A 92 10.51 -4.30 10.62
C PHE A 92 11.52 -3.78 9.61
N THR A 93 12.21 -2.69 9.98
CA THR A 93 13.28 -2.11 9.16
C THR A 93 14.61 -2.20 9.88
N HIS A 94 15.66 -2.53 9.13
CA HIS A 94 17.03 -2.59 9.60
C HIS A 94 17.99 -2.10 8.51
N LYS A 95 18.72 -1.00 8.76
CA LYS A 95 19.79 -0.50 7.85
C LYS A 95 19.44 -0.51 6.36
N GLY A 96 18.24 -0.07 5.99
CA GLY A 96 17.79 -0.03 4.59
C GLY A 96 17.17 -1.33 4.06
N MET A 97 17.06 -2.35 4.88
CA MET A 97 16.24 -3.54 4.64
C MET A 97 14.90 -3.38 5.35
N ALA A 98 13.80 -3.67 4.69
CA ALA A 98 12.48 -3.72 5.29
C ALA A 98 11.83 -5.07 5.00
N ILE A 99 11.33 -5.72 6.03
CA ILE A 99 10.50 -6.93 5.97
C ILE A 99 9.12 -6.57 6.46
N GLY A 100 8.09 -6.99 5.74
CA GLY A 100 6.69 -6.81 6.11
C GLY A 100 5.89 -8.09 5.92
N VAL A 101 4.87 -8.24 6.74
CA VAL A 101 3.86 -9.29 6.61
C VAL A 101 2.48 -8.63 6.66
N SER A 102 1.57 -9.07 5.83
CA SER A 102 0.17 -8.64 5.86
C SER A 102 -0.76 -9.84 5.71
N TYR A 103 -1.98 -9.68 6.20
CA TYR A 103 -3.01 -10.69 6.10
C TYR A 103 -4.33 -10.02 5.70
N ASP A 104 -4.84 -10.35 4.51
CA ASP A 104 -6.10 -9.81 4.02
C ASP A 104 -7.27 -10.67 4.51
N ILE A 105 -8.12 -10.06 5.31
CA ILE A 105 -9.38 -10.63 5.78
C ILE A 105 -10.46 -10.12 4.86
N ASN A 106 -10.96 -10.98 4.00
CA ASN A 106 -12.01 -10.64 3.05
C ASN A 106 -13.34 -10.40 3.80
N THR A 107 -13.92 -9.22 3.66
CA THR A 107 -15.20 -8.84 4.26
C THR A 107 -16.33 -8.75 3.24
N SER A 108 -16.02 -8.91 1.94
CA SER A 108 -17.01 -8.84 0.86
C SER A 108 -17.95 -10.05 0.86
N ASP A 109 -19.14 -9.87 0.29
CA ASP A 109 -20.11 -10.97 0.14
C ASP A 109 -19.60 -12.07 -0.79
N LEU A 110 -18.76 -11.73 -1.76
CA LEU A 110 -18.04 -12.70 -2.61
C LEU A 110 -17.08 -13.55 -1.81
N GLY A 111 -16.37 -12.96 -0.84
CA GLY A 111 -15.46 -13.70 0.05
C GLY A 111 -16.20 -14.67 0.96
N LYS A 112 -17.41 -14.34 1.40
CA LYS A 112 -18.25 -15.25 2.18
C LYS A 112 -18.71 -16.46 1.36
N LEU A 113 -19.01 -16.27 0.07
CA LEU A 113 -19.40 -17.36 -0.85
C LEU A 113 -18.22 -18.25 -1.24
N ALA A 114 -17.00 -17.72 -1.27
CA ALA A 114 -15.78 -18.43 -1.66
C ALA A 114 -15.10 -19.17 -0.48
N ASN A 115 -15.81 -19.47 0.61
CA ASN A 115 -15.25 -20.08 1.82
C ASN A 115 -14.04 -19.34 2.42
N GLY A 116 -14.09 -18.01 2.44
CA GLY A 116 -13.09 -17.18 3.08
C GLY A 116 -11.73 -17.26 2.41
N SER A 117 -11.61 -16.79 1.17
CA SER A 117 -10.31 -16.65 0.53
C SER A 117 -9.55 -15.46 1.16
N ASN A 118 -8.94 -15.71 2.30
CA ASN A 118 -8.01 -14.81 2.94
C ASN A 118 -6.64 -14.96 2.27
N SER A 119 -5.86 -13.89 2.19
CA SER A 119 -4.53 -13.94 1.62
C SER A 119 -3.47 -13.52 2.63
N PHE A 120 -2.30 -14.12 2.52
CA PHE A 120 -1.12 -13.79 3.30
C PHE A 120 -0.03 -13.30 2.36
N GLU A 121 0.57 -12.16 2.67
CA GLU A 121 1.64 -11.57 1.88
C GLU A 121 2.87 -11.34 2.75
N VAL A 122 4.05 -11.65 2.19
CA VAL A 122 5.35 -11.29 2.75
C VAL A 122 6.03 -10.35 1.77
N SER A 123 6.47 -9.21 2.24
CA SER A 123 7.21 -8.24 1.47
C SER A 123 8.64 -8.10 1.97
N LEU A 124 9.59 -7.97 1.04
CA LEU A 124 10.99 -7.70 1.31
C LEU A 124 11.47 -6.55 0.43
N SER A 125 12.03 -5.53 1.03
CA SER A 125 12.53 -4.36 0.34
C SER A 125 13.97 -4.06 0.74
N PHE A 126 14.82 -3.74 -0.24
CA PHE A 126 16.19 -3.30 -0.02
C PHE A 126 16.38 -1.90 -0.62
N ILE A 127 16.90 -1.00 0.19
CA ILE A 127 17.21 0.37 -0.23
C ILE A 127 18.71 0.58 -0.10
N GLY A 128 19.42 0.51 -1.22
CA GLY A 128 20.84 0.84 -1.30
C GLY A 128 21.03 2.34 -1.43
N ARG A 129 21.82 2.94 -0.53
CA ARG A 129 22.26 4.33 -0.67
C ARG A 129 23.66 4.34 -1.30
N LYS A 130 23.83 5.00 -2.44
CA LYS A 130 25.15 5.48 -2.84
C LYS A 130 25.59 6.53 -1.84
N THR A 131 26.77 6.35 -1.25
CA THR A 131 27.37 7.28 -0.28
C THR A 131 27.70 8.61 -0.97
N ALA A 132 26.72 9.46 -1.16
CA ALA A 132 26.90 10.84 -1.52
C ALA A 132 26.24 11.67 -0.43
N ARG A 133 26.96 12.65 0.11
CA ARG A 133 26.60 13.65 1.12
C ARG A 133 25.17 14.20 0.99
N THR A 134 24.18 13.37 1.24
CA THR A 134 22.78 13.81 1.27
C THR A 134 22.30 13.73 2.72
N PRO A 135 21.64 14.76 3.24
CA PRO A 135 21.06 14.72 4.57
C PRO A 135 20.07 13.54 4.64
N GLU A 136 19.97 12.99 5.82
CA GLU A 136 19.15 11.82 6.17
C GLU A 136 17.70 12.00 5.64
N ALA A 137 17.43 11.45 4.45
CA ALA A 137 16.07 11.43 3.94
C ALA A 137 15.30 10.36 4.70
N GLU A 138 14.32 10.78 5.47
CA GLU A 138 13.36 9.89 6.13
C GLU A 138 12.62 9.09 5.06
N PHE A 139 12.81 7.76 5.06
CA PHE A 139 12.10 6.90 4.13
C PHE A 139 10.64 6.81 4.52
N VAL A 140 9.80 7.46 3.75
CA VAL A 140 8.38 7.15 3.70
C VAL A 140 8.25 6.11 2.59
N CYS A 141 7.93 4.88 2.95
CA CYS A 141 7.63 3.85 1.96
C CYS A 141 6.19 4.06 1.48
N PRO A 142 5.93 4.58 0.27
CA PRO A 142 4.59 4.66 -0.26
C PRO A 142 4.31 3.39 -1.06
N ARG A 143 4.22 2.26 -0.38
CA ARG A 143 3.57 1.09 -0.95
C ARG A 143 2.26 0.88 -0.21
N LEU A 144 1.26 1.38 -0.88
CA LEU A 144 -0.12 0.94 -0.81
C LEU A 144 -0.35 -0.04 -1.94
#